data_0bb5aa32c80ded09c4e5bc7fcb5deee1
#
_entry.id   0bb5aa32c80ded09c4e5bc7fcb5deee1
#
_cell.length_a   1.000
_cell.length_b   1.000
_cell.length_c   1.000
_cell.angle_alpha   90.00
_cell.angle_beta   90.00
_cell.angle_gamma   90.00
#
_symmetry.space_group_name_H-M   'P 1'
#
loop_
_entity.id
_entity.type
_entity.pdbx_description
1 polymer ?
#
loop_
_entity_poly.entity_id
_entity_poly.type
_entity_poly.pdbx_seq_one_letter_code
_entity_poly.pdbx_strand_id
1 'polypeptide(L)'
;MLVKNNYNECLTNLACSIRKYFELEYKHNTLDYIDKILEKFKPKNIVTILCDGMGSNILDKMLDKDAFLIKNRIKPITTVFPATTVAATTSMMTGLNPVETGMLGWDMYYKDIDKTITVFMNSEKGDNSNIILEEAIIYNSNTW
;
A
#
# COMPACT_ATOMS: atom_id res chain seq x y z
N MET A 1 -0.93 -2.41 23.02
CA MET A 1 -1.88 -3.41 22.50
C MET A 1 -1.57 -3.62 21.01
N LEU A 2 -1.19 -4.82 20.59
CA LEU A 2 -0.99 -5.14 19.18
C LEU A 2 -2.35 -5.20 18.49
N VAL A 3 -2.56 -4.34 17.51
CA VAL A 3 -3.77 -4.38 16.69
C VAL A 3 -3.56 -5.48 15.64
N LYS A 4 -4.43 -6.48 15.64
CA LYS A 4 -4.42 -7.53 14.62
C LYS A 4 -4.90 -6.97 13.29
N ASN A 5 -4.16 -7.23 12.22
CA ASN A 5 -4.58 -6.83 10.87
C ASN A 5 -5.90 -7.50 10.47
N ASN A 6 -6.75 -6.71 9.82
CA ASN A 6 -8.01 -7.18 9.27
C ASN A 6 -7.95 -7.15 7.74
N TYR A 7 -7.61 -8.26 7.12
CA TYR A 7 -7.50 -8.36 5.66
C TYR A 7 -8.85 -8.32 4.90
N ASN A 8 -9.96 -8.19 5.62
CA ASN A 8 -11.25 -7.86 5.01
C ASN A 8 -11.51 -6.35 4.98
N GLU A 9 -10.68 -5.55 5.68
CA GLU A 9 -10.83 -4.11 5.79
C GLU A 9 -9.47 -3.42 6.00
N CYS A 10 -8.63 -3.45 4.95
CA CYS A 10 -7.27 -2.93 4.96
C CYS A 10 -6.92 -2.17 3.66
N LEU A 11 -5.67 -1.73 3.55
CA LEU A 11 -5.18 -1.01 2.36
C LEU A 11 -5.36 -1.80 1.06
N THR A 12 -5.13 -3.12 1.08
CA THR A 12 -5.33 -3.99 -0.09
C THR A 12 -6.76 -3.92 -0.60
N ASN A 13 -7.74 -3.94 0.32
CA ASN A 13 -9.17 -3.85 -0.06
C ASN A 13 -9.53 -2.47 -0.64
N LEU A 14 -8.90 -1.39 -0.13
CA LEU A 14 -9.08 -0.06 -0.71
C LEU A 14 -8.54 0.00 -2.14
N ALA A 15 -7.34 -0.55 -2.37
CA ALA A 15 -6.77 -0.66 -3.72
C ALA A 15 -7.68 -1.48 -4.64
N CYS A 16 -8.23 -2.61 -4.17
CA CYS A 16 -9.17 -3.43 -4.94
C CYS A 16 -10.46 -2.69 -5.29
N SER A 17 -11.00 -1.84 -4.39
CA SER A 17 -12.15 -0.98 -4.71
C SER A 17 -11.86 0.00 -5.86
N ILE A 18 -10.66 0.61 -5.85
CA ILE A 18 -10.24 1.52 -6.91
C ILE A 18 -10.06 0.76 -8.23
N ARG A 19 -9.40 -0.40 -8.19
CA ARG A 19 -9.20 -1.25 -9.38
C ARG A 19 -10.53 -1.71 -9.98
N LYS A 20 -11.45 -2.18 -9.14
CA LYS A 20 -12.82 -2.55 -9.55
C LYS A 20 -13.54 -1.40 -10.25
N TYR A 21 -13.46 -0.19 -9.71
CA TYR A 21 -14.10 0.97 -10.29
C TYR A 21 -13.61 1.30 -11.71
N PHE A 22 -12.32 1.10 -11.97
CA PHE A 22 -11.71 1.27 -13.30
C PHE A 22 -11.72 -0.01 -14.16
N GLU A 23 -12.49 -1.02 -13.77
CA GLU A 23 -12.62 -2.31 -14.48
C GLU A 23 -11.28 -3.04 -14.66
N LEU A 24 -10.34 -2.82 -13.73
CA LEU A 24 -9.07 -3.54 -13.68
C LEU A 24 -9.21 -4.84 -12.89
N GLU A 25 -8.36 -5.82 -13.20
CA GLU A 25 -8.31 -7.07 -12.45
C GLU A 25 -7.97 -6.85 -10.98
N TYR A 26 -8.66 -7.54 -10.07
CA TYR A 26 -8.41 -7.53 -8.63
C TYR A 26 -8.69 -8.91 -8.02
N LYS A 27 -7.99 -9.26 -6.93
CA LYS A 27 -8.05 -10.60 -6.32
C LYS A 27 -8.76 -10.64 -4.97
N HIS A 28 -8.78 -9.54 -4.24
CA HIS A 28 -9.30 -9.50 -2.87
C HIS A 28 -10.63 -8.77 -2.80
N ASN A 29 -11.33 -8.95 -1.66
CA ASN A 29 -12.57 -8.24 -1.39
C ASN A 29 -12.39 -6.73 -1.52
N THR A 30 -13.41 -6.05 -1.97
CA THR A 30 -13.49 -4.59 -2.02
C THR A 30 -14.14 -4.03 -0.75
N LEU A 31 -14.10 -2.72 -0.57
CA LEU A 31 -14.78 -2.03 0.52
C LEU A 31 -16.12 -1.48 0.02
N ASP A 32 -17.23 -2.12 0.37
CA ASP A 32 -18.58 -1.77 -0.11
C ASP A 32 -18.91 -0.28 0.02
N TYR A 33 -18.48 0.36 1.11
CA TYR A 33 -18.74 1.78 1.31
C TYR A 33 -17.91 2.67 0.38
N ILE A 34 -16.71 2.25 -0.02
CA ILE A 34 -15.90 2.93 -1.03
C ILE A 34 -16.51 2.72 -2.41
N ASP A 35 -16.90 1.48 -2.73
CA ASP A 35 -17.55 1.16 -4.00
C ASP A 35 -18.79 2.04 -4.21
N LYS A 36 -19.66 2.16 -3.19
CA LYS A 36 -20.85 3.03 -3.23
C LYS A 36 -20.50 4.52 -3.42
N ILE A 37 -19.41 4.99 -2.82
CA ILE A 37 -18.93 6.36 -3.00
C ILE A 37 -18.49 6.58 -4.45
N LEU A 38 -17.68 5.65 -5.00
CA LEU A 38 -17.18 5.74 -6.36
C LEU A 38 -18.32 5.66 -7.40
N GLU A 39 -19.28 4.76 -7.20
CA GLU A 39 -20.48 4.66 -8.02
C GLU A 39 -21.34 5.92 -8.00
N LYS A 40 -21.46 6.56 -6.83
CA LYS A 40 -22.24 7.79 -6.66
C LYS A 40 -21.59 8.99 -7.36
N PHE A 41 -20.29 9.19 -7.16
CA PHE A 41 -19.60 10.39 -7.65
C PHE A 41 -19.04 10.23 -9.08
N LYS A 42 -18.82 9.03 -9.53
CA LYS A 42 -18.29 8.69 -10.88
C LYS A 42 -17.08 9.52 -11.28
N PRO A 43 -16.01 9.57 -10.46
CA PRO A 43 -14.84 10.38 -10.75
C PRO A 43 -14.13 9.87 -12.01
N LYS A 44 -13.67 10.77 -12.87
CA LYS A 44 -12.82 10.42 -14.03
C LYS A 44 -11.39 10.09 -13.59
N ASN A 45 -10.91 10.70 -12.51
CA ASN A 45 -9.59 10.51 -11.96
C ASN A 45 -9.68 10.37 -10.44
N ILE A 46 -8.85 9.51 -9.87
CA ILE A 46 -8.69 9.34 -8.42
C ILE A 46 -7.23 9.67 -8.08
N VAL A 47 -7.04 10.60 -7.14
CA VAL A 47 -5.72 10.91 -6.60
C VAL A 47 -5.64 10.28 -5.21
N THR A 48 -4.73 9.35 -5.03
CA THR A 48 -4.44 8.71 -3.75
C THR A 48 -3.20 9.34 -3.13
N ILE A 49 -3.34 9.83 -1.89
CA ILE A 49 -2.24 10.37 -1.10
C ILE A 49 -2.04 9.43 0.08
N LEU A 50 -0.96 8.65 0.05
CA LEU A 50 -0.57 7.76 1.15
C LEU A 50 0.44 8.47 2.05
N CYS A 51 -0.02 8.86 3.25
CA CYS A 51 0.84 9.54 4.22
C CYS A 51 1.49 8.48 5.13
N ASP A 52 2.82 8.40 5.10
CA ASP A 52 3.58 7.50 5.96
C ASP A 52 3.50 7.93 7.43
N GLY A 53 3.42 6.94 8.33
CA GLY A 53 3.39 7.17 9.79
C GLY A 53 2.17 7.91 10.33
N MET A 54 1.19 8.29 9.49
CA MET A 54 0.04 9.10 9.89
C MET A 54 -1.22 8.25 10.11
N GLY A 55 -1.21 7.46 11.19
CA GLY A 55 -2.36 6.65 11.58
C GLY A 55 -3.49 7.46 12.23
N SER A 56 -4.72 6.90 12.25
CA SER A 56 -5.92 7.56 12.82
C SER A 56 -5.74 8.03 14.26
N ASN A 57 -5.03 7.26 15.09
CA ASN A 57 -4.75 7.66 16.48
C ASN A 57 -3.87 8.91 16.59
N ILE A 58 -2.98 9.13 15.61
CA ILE A 58 -2.14 10.34 15.54
C ILE A 58 -3.00 11.52 15.11
N LEU A 59 -3.83 11.34 14.08
CA LEU A 59 -4.77 12.37 13.64
C LEU A 59 -5.68 12.82 14.79
N ASP A 60 -6.25 11.89 15.54
CA ASP A 60 -7.14 12.18 16.66
C ASP A 60 -6.46 12.95 17.82
N LYS A 61 -5.14 12.80 17.99
CA LYS A 61 -4.36 13.49 19.02
C LYS A 61 -3.84 14.85 18.56
N MET A 62 -3.53 14.99 17.28
CA MET A 62 -2.78 16.13 16.75
C MET A 62 -3.66 17.16 16.04
N LEU A 63 -4.86 16.79 15.62
CA LEU A 63 -5.73 17.66 14.86
C LEU A 63 -6.99 18.02 15.64
N ASP A 64 -7.43 19.26 15.48
CA ASP A 64 -8.70 19.73 16.01
C ASP A 64 -9.88 19.04 15.30
N LYS A 65 -11.03 18.97 15.99
CA LYS A 65 -12.26 18.37 15.45
C LYS A 65 -12.72 19.02 14.15
N ASP A 66 -12.35 20.28 13.94
CA ASP A 66 -12.69 21.07 12.77
C ASP A 66 -11.71 20.92 11.60
N ALA A 67 -10.61 20.22 11.78
CA ALA A 67 -9.62 20.00 10.73
C ALA A 67 -10.22 19.22 9.55
N PHE A 68 -9.79 19.58 8.34
CA PHE A 68 -10.29 18.99 7.09
C PHE A 68 -10.24 17.46 7.08
N LEU A 69 -9.12 16.85 7.51
CA LEU A 69 -8.95 15.39 7.54
C LEU A 69 -9.90 14.71 8.54
N ILE A 70 -10.18 15.37 9.67
CA ILE A 70 -11.12 14.83 10.68
C ILE A 70 -12.55 14.89 10.16
N LYS A 71 -12.97 16.05 9.61
CA LYS A 71 -14.34 16.24 9.09
C LYS A 71 -14.67 15.34 7.90
N ASN A 72 -13.68 15.01 7.08
CA ASN A 72 -13.87 14.21 5.87
C ASN A 72 -13.46 12.76 6.04
N ARG A 73 -13.12 12.32 7.25
CA ARG A 73 -12.80 10.93 7.53
C ARG A 73 -14.02 10.04 7.37
N ILE A 74 -13.91 9.02 6.53
CA ILE A 74 -14.99 8.07 6.28
C ILE A 74 -14.97 6.98 7.37
N LYS A 75 -13.87 6.23 7.43
CA LYS A 75 -13.70 5.09 8.35
C LYS A 75 -12.23 4.73 8.50
N PRO A 76 -11.75 4.38 9.70
CA PRO A 76 -10.42 3.80 9.85
C PRO A 76 -10.39 2.39 9.26
N ILE A 77 -9.32 2.06 8.55
CA ILE A 77 -8.99 0.72 8.07
C ILE A 77 -7.63 0.31 8.62
N THR A 78 -7.30 -0.98 8.58
CA THR A 78 -5.97 -1.43 8.99
C THR A 78 -4.97 -1.26 7.84
N THR A 79 -3.68 -1.16 8.18
CA THR A 79 -2.62 -1.38 7.19
C THR A 79 -2.46 -2.87 6.93
N VAL A 80 -1.49 -3.25 6.12
CA VAL A 80 -1.08 -4.64 5.89
C VAL A 80 -0.05 -5.10 6.93
N PHE A 81 0.30 -6.38 6.94
CA PHE A 81 1.38 -6.91 7.77
C PHE A 81 2.44 -7.59 6.89
N PRO A 82 3.73 -7.31 7.10
CA PRO A 82 4.29 -6.36 8.06
C PRO A 82 3.90 -4.91 7.74
N ALA A 83 3.77 -4.08 8.80
CA ALA A 83 3.38 -2.67 8.67
C ALA A 83 4.60 -1.80 8.31
N THR A 84 5.23 -2.09 7.17
CA THR A 84 6.37 -1.34 6.65
C THR A 84 5.93 -0.47 5.47
N THR A 85 6.67 0.62 5.21
CA THR A 85 6.39 1.52 4.08
C THR A 85 6.34 0.75 2.76
N VAL A 86 7.33 -0.13 2.52
CA VAL A 86 7.42 -0.93 1.29
C VAL A 86 6.19 -1.83 1.13
N ALA A 87 5.84 -2.59 2.15
CA ALA A 87 4.70 -3.50 2.10
C ALA A 87 3.37 -2.74 1.88
N ALA A 88 3.15 -1.64 2.62
CA ALA A 88 1.93 -0.85 2.53
C ALA A 88 1.79 -0.16 1.16
N THR A 89 2.86 0.46 0.67
CA THR A 89 2.87 1.13 -0.64
C THR A 89 2.64 0.14 -1.76
N THR A 90 3.36 -1.00 -1.75
CA THR A 90 3.20 -2.04 -2.77
C THR A 90 1.77 -2.60 -2.77
N SER A 91 1.20 -2.88 -1.59
CA SER A 91 -0.19 -3.36 -1.51
C SER A 91 -1.19 -2.33 -2.03
N MET A 92 -0.97 -1.03 -1.78
CA MET A 92 -1.84 0.03 -2.31
C MET A 92 -1.73 0.17 -3.83
N MET A 93 -0.55 -0.03 -4.40
CA MET A 93 -0.33 0.07 -5.85
C MET A 93 -0.84 -1.16 -6.61
N THR A 94 -0.64 -2.36 -6.04
CA THR A 94 -0.93 -3.62 -6.74
C THR A 94 -2.31 -4.20 -6.44
N GLY A 95 -2.90 -3.88 -5.28
CA GLY A 95 -4.08 -4.57 -4.78
C GLY A 95 -3.79 -5.99 -4.28
N LEU A 96 -2.52 -6.31 -3.99
CA LEU A 96 -2.08 -7.61 -3.49
C LEU A 96 -1.59 -7.49 -2.05
N ASN A 97 -1.69 -8.60 -1.31
CA ASN A 97 -1.15 -8.66 0.06
C ASN A 97 0.37 -8.83 0.05
N PRO A 98 1.10 -8.42 1.11
CA PRO A 98 2.55 -8.54 1.17
C PRO A 98 3.08 -9.96 0.95
N VAL A 99 2.34 -10.99 1.37
CA VAL A 99 2.71 -12.39 1.14
C VAL A 99 2.69 -12.78 -0.35
N GLU A 100 1.88 -12.10 -1.16
CA GLU A 100 1.77 -12.36 -2.60
C GLU A 100 2.84 -11.59 -3.38
N THR A 101 3.17 -10.38 -2.93
CA THR A 101 4.18 -9.54 -3.59
C THR A 101 5.60 -9.88 -3.16
N GLY A 102 5.78 -10.51 -2.00
CA GLY A 102 7.08 -10.73 -1.38
C GLY A 102 7.74 -9.45 -0.85
N MET A 103 7.12 -8.27 -1.01
CA MET A 103 7.67 -6.97 -0.60
C MET A 103 7.38 -6.72 0.87
N LEU A 104 8.29 -7.17 1.76
CA LEU A 104 8.04 -7.22 3.20
C LEU A 104 8.73 -6.11 3.99
N GLY A 105 9.84 -5.58 3.48
CA GLY A 105 10.66 -4.62 4.24
C GLY A 105 11.48 -3.71 3.36
N TRP A 106 12.15 -2.77 4.05
CA TRP A 106 12.99 -1.77 3.40
C TRP A 106 14.21 -2.40 2.70
N ASP A 107 14.90 -3.30 3.41
CA ASP A 107 16.01 -4.09 2.90
C ASP A 107 15.59 -5.56 2.82
N MET A 108 15.83 -6.20 1.68
CA MET A 108 15.50 -7.60 1.46
C MET A 108 16.68 -8.34 0.82
N TYR A 109 16.97 -9.54 1.33
CA TYR A 109 17.97 -10.41 0.76
C TYR A 109 17.38 -11.26 -0.37
N TYR A 110 18.01 -11.19 -1.52
CA TYR A 110 17.65 -11.97 -2.71
C TYR A 110 18.69 -13.06 -2.92
N LYS A 111 18.29 -14.29 -2.62
CA LYS A 111 19.18 -15.46 -2.64
C LYS A 111 19.74 -15.74 -4.04
N ASP A 112 18.96 -15.51 -5.08
CA ASP A 112 19.33 -15.87 -6.45
C ASP A 112 20.48 -15.00 -6.99
N ILE A 113 20.65 -13.82 -6.46
CA ILE A 113 21.74 -12.88 -6.81
C ILE A 113 22.73 -12.68 -5.66
N ASP A 114 22.54 -13.35 -4.51
CA ASP A 114 23.35 -13.24 -3.29
C ASP A 114 23.56 -11.78 -2.82
N LYS A 115 22.49 -10.98 -2.88
CA LYS A 115 22.53 -9.56 -2.54
C LYS A 115 21.39 -9.12 -1.62
N THR A 116 21.70 -8.15 -0.77
CA THR A 116 20.68 -7.41 -0.02
C THR A 116 20.35 -6.11 -0.77
N ILE A 117 19.10 -5.97 -1.15
CA ILE A 117 18.60 -4.83 -1.92
C ILE A 117 17.76 -3.92 -0.99
N THR A 118 18.06 -2.63 -1.02
CA THR A 118 17.18 -1.59 -0.49
C THR A 118 16.04 -1.38 -1.50
N VAL A 119 14.93 -2.07 -1.28
CA VAL A 119 13.86 -2.27 -2.27
C VAL A 119 13.28 -0.95 -2.76
N PHE A 120 13.02 -0.02 -1.86
CA PHE A 120 12.42 1.27 -2.21
C PHE A 120 13.33 2.15 -3.09
N MET A 121 14.64 2.03 -2.91
CA MET A 121 15.65 2.77 -3.69
C MET A 121 16.13 2.00 -4.92
N ASN A 122 15.77 0.72 -5.03
CA ASN A 122 16.23 -0.20 -6.07
C ASN A 122 17.77 -0.22 -6.20
N SER A 123 18.46 -0.28 -5.06
CA SER A 123 19.92 -0.26 -4.97
C SER A 123 20.43 -1.36 -4.06
N GLU A 124 21.66 -1.84 -4.28
CA GLU A 124 22.32 -2.74 -3.34
C GLU A 124 22.57 -2.03 -2.01
N LYS A 125 22.32 -2.72 -0.89
CA LYS A 125 22.51 -2.15 0.44
C LYS A 125 23.98 -1.76 0.66
N GLY A 126 24.21 -0.48 0.98
CA GLY A 126 25.54 0.08 1.20
C GLY A 126 26.21 0.61 -0.07
N ASP A 127 25.60 0.43 -1.24
CA ASP A 127 26.03 1.04 -2.49
C ASP A 127 24.98 2.05 -2.95
N ASN A 128 25.36 3.34 -2.98
CA ASN A 128 24.48 4.41 -3.44
C ASN A 128 24.41 4.53 -4.98
N SER A 129 25.13 3.67 -5.71
CA SER A 129 24.94 3.58 -7.15
C SER A 129 23.58 2.98 -7.44
N ASN A 130 22.75 3.65 -8.26
CA ASN A 130 21.51 3.10 -8.76
C ASN A 130 21.81 1.91 -9.67
N ILE A 131 22.01 0.75 -9.08
CA ILE A 131 22.11 -0.48 -9.83
C ILE A 131 20.67 -0.86 -10.19
N ILE A 132 20.29 -0.49 -11.38
CA ILE A 132 19.19 -1.16 -12.06
C ILE A 132 19.72 -2.57 -12.33
N LEU A 133 19.56 -3.47 -11.38
CA LEU A 133 19.79 -4.88 -11.62
C LEU A 133 18.69 -5.31 -12.61
N GLU A 134 19.07 -5.60 -13.84
CA GLU A 134 18.14 -6.16 -14.83
C GLU A 134 17.37 -7.35 -14.25
N GLU A 135 18.03 -8.12 -13.39
CA GLU A 135 17.47 -9.25 -12.65
C GLU A 135 16.44 -8.84 -11.58
N ALA A 136 16.63 -7.70 -10.89
CA ALA A 136 15.63 -7.16 -9.94
C ALA A 136 14.41 -6.58 -10.66
N ILE A 137 14.56 -6.10 -11.89
CA ILE A 137 13.44 -5.68 -12.75
C ILE A 137 12.55 -6.88 -13.09
N ILE A 138 13.10 -8.06 -13.30
CA ILE A 138 12.32 -9.26 -13.59
C ILE A 138 11.44 -9.64 -12.39
N TYR A 139 11.93 -9.51 -11.16
CA TYR A 139 11.12 -9.69 -9.94
C TYR A 139 10.02 -8.61 -9.82
N ASN A 140 10.31 -7.38 -10.17
CA ASN A 140 9.33 -6.27 -10.13
C ASN A 140 8.36 -6.30 -11.31
N SER A 141 8.76 -6.76 -12.50
CA SER A 141 7.91 -6.78 -13.69
C SER A 141 6.78 -7.82 -13.64
N ASN A 142 6.92 -8.85 -12.83
CA ASN A 142 5.88 -9.87 -12.63
C ASN A 142 4.88 -9.49 -11.51
N THR A 143 5.09 -8.38 -10.82
CA THR A 143 4.23 -7.89 -9.71
C THR A 143 3.51 -6.57 -10.02
N TRP A 144 3.81 -5.94 -11.18
CA TRP A 144 3.18 -4.67 -11.60
C TRP A 144 2.20 -4.88 -12.75
#